data_28a6ac8dea2938dfa90cdcff3ceace9f
#
_entry.id   28a6ac8dea2938dfa90cdcff3ceace9f
#
_cell.length_a   1.000
_cell.length_b   1.000
_cell.length_c   1.000
_cell.angle_alpha   90.00
_cell.angle_beta   90.00
_cell.angle_gamma   90.00
#
_symmetry.space_group_name_H-M   'P 1'
#
loop_
_entity.id
_entity.type
_entity.pdbx_description
1 polymer ?
#
loop_
_entity_poly.entity_id
_entity_poly.type
_entity_poly.pdbx_seq_one_letter_code
_entity_poly.pdbx_strand_id
1 'polypeptide(L)'
;MKNILLLLVLSFSLFTFNSCVKEDFYDDTRRGNYEALWRIMNERYCFFEYKQKELGVDWDEIHARYAYKINEKMTNAQLFEVLCDMLAELKDGHVNLSSSFDLGRNWSFYEDFPENYNDSIAKLYLGHNYQIASGLKYVTFDDNIGYVRCESFEEGIGDGNVSVMLHGLAMCKG
;
A
#
# COMPACT_ATOMS: atom_id res chain seq x y z
N MET A 1 -36.50 -5.26 -39.21
CA MET A 1 -35.28 -5.85 -38.61
C MET A 1 -34.31 -4.81 -38.00
N LYS A 2 -33.93 -3.72 -38.72
CA LYS A 2 -33.05 -2.67 -38.20
C LYS A 2 -33.54 -2.02 -36.88
N ASN A 3 -34.83 -1.73 -36.75
CA ASN A 3 -35.41 -1.07 -35.58
C ASN A 3 -35.49 -1.99 -34.35
N ILE A 4 -35.60 -3.31 -34.55
CA ILE A 4 -35.59 -4.30 -33.46
C ILE A 4 -34.20 -4.47 -32.91
N LEU A 5 -33.18 -4.45 -33.78
CA LEU A 5 -31.76 -4.51 -33.36
C LEU A 5 -31.37 -3.27 -32.56
N LEU A 6 -31.85 -2.08 -32.98
CA LEU A 6 -31.60 -0.82 -32.27
C LEU A 6 -32.24 -0.81 -30.86
N LEU A 7 -33.45 -1.33 -30.74
CA LEU A 7 -34.16 -1.48 -29.45
C LEU A 7 -33.45 -2.48 -28.52
N LEU A 8 -32.91 -3.58 -29.06
CA LEU A 8 -32.14 -4.56 -28.29
C LEU A 8 -30.82 -3.98 -27.79
N VAL A 9 -30.12 -3.22 -28.62
CA VAL A 9 -28.86 -2.53 -28.20
C VAL A 9 -29.15 -1.47 -27.15
N LEU A 10 -30.25 -0.70 -27.30
CA LEU A 10 -30.63 0.32 -26.33
C LEU A 10 -31.08 -0.29 -25.00
N SER A 11 -31.77 -1.44 -25.01
CA SER A 11 -32.15 -2.14 -23.78
C SER A 11 -30.97 -2.77 -23.08
N PHE A 12 -29.98 -3.29 -23.82
CA PHE A 12 -28.73 -3.85 -23.23
C PHE A 12 -27.87 -2.79 -22.59
N SER A 13 -27.81 -1.57 -23.14
CA SER A 13 -27.04 -0.45 -22.54
C SER A 13 -27.66 0.07 -21.24
N LEU A 14 -28.95 -0.14 -20.98
CA LEU A 14 -29.63 0.26 -19.74
C LEU A 14 -29.30 -0.67 -18.54
N PHE A 15 -28.79 -1.89 -18.80
CA PHE A 15 -28.45 -2.84 -17.76
C PHE A 15 -26.99 -2.72 -17.28
N THR A 16 -26.15 -1.94 -17.95
CA THR A 16 -24.72 -1.85 -17.62
C THR A 16 -24.35 -0.77 -16.60
N PHE A 17 -25.30 0.03 -16.12
CA PHE A 17 -25.01 1.15 -15.21
C PHE A 17 -25.30 0.87 -13.73
N ASN A 18 -25.55 -0.37 -13.33
CA ASN A 18 -25.70 -0.73 -11.92
C ASN A 18 -24.34 -1.09 -11.28
N SER A 19 -23.30 -0.28 -11.50
CA SER A 19 -22.14 -0.28 -10.64
C SER A 19 -22.41 0.66 -9.46
N CYS A 20 -23.39 0.31 -8.63
CA CYS A 20 -23.50 0.90 -7.31
C CYS A 20 -22.36 0.35 -6.47
N VAL A 21 -21.23 1.05 -6.41
CA VAL A 21 -20.33 0.95 -5.26
C VAL A 21 -21.19 1.39 -4.07
N LYS A 22 -21.53 0.47 -3.19
CA LYS A 22 -22.11 0.83 -1.89
C LYS A 22 -21.03 1.63 -1.16
N GLU A 23 -21.19 2.94 -1.10
CA GLU A 23 -20.42 3.73 -0.15
C GLU A 23 -20.88 3.32 1.24
N ASP A 24 -19.96 2.78 2.02
CA ASP A 24 -20.19 2.52 3.43
C ASP A 24 -20.22 3.85 4.16
N PHE A 25 -21.42 4.31 4.50
CA PHE A 25 -21.57 5.48 5.36
C PHE A 25 -21.19 5.09 6.78
N TYR A 26 -20.15 5.71 7.30
CA TYR A 26 -19.74 5.58 8.69
C TYR A 26 -20.31 6.76 9.50
N ASP A 27 -20.73 6.48 10.71
CA ASP A 27 -21.14 7.52 11.63
C ASP A 27 -19.90 8.35 12.06
N ASP A 28 -19.94 9.66 11.82
CA ASP A 28 -18.83 10.58 12.16
C ASP A 28 -18.83 10.95 13.66
N THR A 29 -18.90 9.93 14.49
CA THR A 29 -18.69 9.99 15.93
C THR A 29 -17.36 9.34 16.31
N ARG A 30 -16.91 9.50 17.54
CA ARG A 30 -15.70 8.83 18.03
C ARG A 30 -15.83 7.31 17.93
N ARG A 31 -16.98 6.81 18.35
CA ARG A 31 -17.30 5.39 18.25
C ARG A 31 -17.41 4.94 16.80
N GLY A 32 -18.10 5.70 15.96
CA GLY A 32 -18.26 5.38 14.54
C GLY A 32 -16.93 5.28 13.81
N ASN A 33 -16.00 6.22 14.04
CA ASN A 33 -14.65 6.19 13.44
C ASN A 33 -13.83 4.98 13.94
N TYR A 34 -13.94 4.62 15.20
CA TYR A 34 -13.31 3.42 15.76
C TYR A 34 -13.85 2.14 15.11
N GLU A 35 -15.17 1.98 15.04
CA GLU A 35 -15.80 0.81 14.40
C GLU A 35 -15.49 0.74 12.89
N ALA A 36 -15.42 1.90 12.23
CA ALA A 36 -15.03 1.98 10.83
C ALA A 36 -13.61 1.46 10.60
N LEU A 37 -12.64 1.91 11.42
CA LEU A 37 -11.26 1.42 11.32
C LEU A 37 -11.19 -0.09 11.51
N TRP A 38 -11.80 -0.61 12.59
CA TRP A 38 -11.80 -2.04 12.86
C TRP A 38 -12.37 -2.84 11.69
N ARG A 39 -13.52 -2.43 11.14
CA ARG A 39 -14.17 -3.09 10.02
C ARG A 39 -13.34 -3.04 8.75
N ILE A 40 -12.78 -1.88 8.39
CA ILE A 40 -11.93 -1.71 7.22
C ILE A 40 -10.73 -2.66 7.30
N MET A 41 -10.09 -2.72 8.45
CA MET A 41 -8.97 -3.64 8.66
C MET A 41 -9.43 -5.09 8.57
N ASN A 42 -10.52 -5.45 9.25
CA ASN A 42 -11.05 -6.81 9.22
C ASN A 42 -11.39 -7.33 7.82
N GLU A 43 -11.88 -6.43 6.95
CA GLU A 43 -12.25 -6.77 5.57
C GLU A 43 -11.07 -6.76 4.59
N ARG A 44 -10.03 -5.97 4.85
CA ARG A 44 -9.00 -5.67 3.85
C ARG A 44 -7.59 -6.09 4.22
N TYR A 45 -7.27 -6.28 5.49
CA TYR A 45 -5.94 -6.70 5.91
C TYR A 45 -5.73 -8.19 5.68
N CYS A 46 -4.84 -8.54 4.76
CA CYS A 46 -4.68 -9.92 4.27
C CYS A 46 -3.81 -10.82 5.17
N PHE A 47 -3.17 -10.29 6.22
CA PHE A 47 -2.22 -11.04 7.03
C PHE A 47 -2.77 -11.49 8.40
N PHE A 48 -4.07 -11.39 8.67
CA PHE A 48 -4.63 -11.78 9.98
C PHE A 48 -4.34 -13.24 10.34
N GLU A 49 -4.51 -14.17 9.42
CA GLU A 49 -4.21 -15.59 9.68
C GLU A 49 -2.73 -15.80 10.04
N TYR A 50 -1.83 -15.13 9.33
CA TYR A 50 -0.40 -15.16 9.64
C TYR A 50 -0.11 -14.55 11.01
N LYS A 51 -0.67 -13.36 11.32
CA LYS A 51 -0.46 -12.66 12.59
C LYS A 51 -1.03 -13.44 13.79
N GLN A 52 -2.15 -14.10 13.60
CA GLN A 52 -2.72 -14.97 14.62
C GLN A 52 -1.79 -16.16 14.92
N LYS A 53 -1.30 -16.83 13.88
CA LYS A 53 -0.42 -17.98 14.02
C LYS A 53 0.93 -17.65 14.65
N GLU A 54 1.59 -16.57 14.19
CA GLU A 54 2.97 -16.24 14.57
C GLU A 54 3.05 -15.35 15.83
N LEU A 55 2.06 -14.51 16.07
CA LEU A 55 2.06 -13.51 17.14
C LEU A 55 0.91 -13.67 18.13
N GLY A 56 -0.04 -14.59 17.87
CA GLY A 56 -1.24 -14.74 18.69
C GLY A 56 -2.21 -13.56 18.58
N VAL A 57 -2.16 -12.79 17.49
CA VAL A 57 -3.03 -11.62 17.27
C VAL A 57 -4.44 -12.08 16.94
N ASP A 58 -5.40 -11.74 17.81
CA ASP A 58 -6.83 -11.89 17.57
C ASP A 58 -7.45 -10.49 17.41
N TRP A 59 -7.94 -10.18 16.21
CA TRP A 59 -8.43 -8.86 15.87
C TRP A 59 -9.74 -8.51 16.58
N ASP A 60 -10.60 -9.48 16.83
CA ASP A 60 -11.84 -9.29 17.58
C ASP A 60 -11.55 -9.07 19.07
N GLU A 61 -10.57 -9.77 19.63
CA GLU A 61 -10.13 -9.54 21.01
C GLU A 61 -9.49 -8.15 21.16
N ILE A 62 -8.67 -7.72 20.20
CA ILE A 62 -8.09 -6.37 20.17
C ILE A 62 -9.20 -5.33 20.09
N HIS A 63 -10.20 -5.51 19.21
CA HIS A 63 -11.37 -4.65 19.17
C HIS A 63 -12.05 -4.52 20.52
N ALA A 64 -12.40 -5.63 21.15
CA ALA A 64 -13.04 -5.62 22.46
C ALA A 64 -12.18 -4.88 23.52
N ARG A 65 -10.86 -5.09 23.50
CA ARG A 65 -9.90 -4.51 24.45
C ARG A 65 -9.73 -3.00 24.27
N TYR A 66 -9.86 -2.47 23.05
CA TYR A 66 -9.74 -1.03 22.79
C TYR A 66 -11.07 -0.29 22.86
N ALA A 67 -12.20 -0.97 22.71
CA ALA A 67 -13.54 -0.38 22.70
C ALA A 67 -13.86 0.46 23.96
N TYR A 68 -13.39 0.05 25.14
CA TYR A 68 -13.64 0.77 26.39
C TYR A 68 -12.85 2.08 26.51
N LYS A 69 -11.79 2.26 25.72
CA LYS A 69 -11.01 3.51 25.69
C LYS A 69 -11.76 4.62 24.96
N ILE A 70 -12.74 4.28 24.12
CA ILE A 70 -13.46 5.23 23.27
C ILE A 70 -14.61 5.89 24.04
N ASN A 71 -14.58 7.23 24.05
CA ASN A 71 -15.69 8.03 24.59
C ASN A 71 -15.86 9.30 23.74
N GLU A 72 -17.08 9.82 23.67
CA GLU A 72 -17.42 10.95 22.79
C GLU A 72 -16.83 12.31 23.23
N LYS A 73 -16.23 12.40 24.42
CA LYS A 73 -15.59 13.62 24.91
C LYS A 73 -14.12 13.74 24.51
N MET A 74 -13.52 12.66 23.97
CA MET A 74 -12.14 12.70 23.57
C MET A 74 -11.91 13.61 22.34
N THR A 75 -10.74 14.22 22.30
CA THR A 75 -10.31 15.03 21.15
C THR A 75 -9.97 14.13 19.95
N ASN A 76 -9.83 14.74 18.77
CA ASN A 76 -9.36 14.01 17.58
C ASN A 76 -7.97 13.41 17.79
N ALA A 77 -7.06 14.14 18.45
CA ALA A 77 -5.72 13.64 18.76
C ALA A 77 -5.77 12.42 19.69
N GLN A 78 -6.58 12.46 20.75
CA GLN A 78 -6.74 11.32 21.65
C GLN A 78 -7.35 10.09 20.95
N LEU A 79 -8.33 10.30 20.08
CA LEU A 79 -8.87 9.22 19.25
C LEU A 79 -7.76 8.63 18.35
N PHE A 80 -7.02 9.50 17.67
CA PHE A 80 -5.95 9.11 16.77
C PHE A 80 -4.89 8.24 17.47
N GLU A 81 -4.47 8.63 18.69
CA GLU A 81 -3.55 7.85 19.52
C GLU A 81 -4.10 6.45 19.81
N VAL A 82 -5.36 6.34 20.24
CA VAL A 82 -5.99 5.04 20.52
C VAL A 82 -6.08 4.16 19.28
N LEU A 83 -6.37 4.75 18.11
CA LEU A 83 -6.42 4.04 16.83
C LEU A 83 -5.02 3.58 16.41
N CYS A 84 -3.99 4.40 16.59
CA CYS A 84 -2.61 4.03 16.34
C CYS A 84 -2.14 2.89 17.25
N ASP A 85 -2.44 2.95 18.55
CA ASP A 85 -2.13 1.89 19.51
C ASP A 85 -2.77 0.56 19.10
N MET A 86 -4.04 0.60 18.67
CA MET A 86 -4.76 -0.59 18.20
C MET A 86 -4.11 -1.20 16.95
N LEU A 87 -3.70 -0.37 15.98
CA LEU A 87 -3.00 -0.83 14.77
C LEU A 87 -1.59 -1.35 15.07
N ALA A 88 -0.90 -0.80 16.07
CA ALA A 88 0.44 -1.23 16.46
C ALA A 88 0.49 -2.68 16.99
N GLU A 89 -0.64 -3.22 17.47
CA GLU A 89 -0.75 -4.62 17.87
C GLU A 89 -0.45 -5.60 16.71
N LEU A 90 -0.66 -5.14 15.46
CA LEU A 90 -0.35 -5.94 14.26
C LEU A 90 1.16 -6.06 14.01
N LYS A 91 1.99 -5.21 14.61
CA LYS A 91 3.45 -5.19 14.42
C LYS A 91 3.83 -5.23 12.94
N ASP A 92 3.21 -4.37 12.15
CA ASP A 92 3.40 -4.32 10.71
C ASP A 92 3.79 -2.90 10.26
N GLY A 93 4.97 -2.76 9.64
CA GLY A 93 5.48 -1.48 9.17
C GLY A 93 4.74 -0.90 7.97
N HIS A 94 3.88 -1.69 7.31
CA HIS A 94 3.08 -1.26 6.18
C HIS A 94 1.69 -0.74 6.59
N VAL A 95 1.27 -0.99 7.84
CA VAL A 95 0.02 -0.45 8.39
C VAL A 95 0.26 0.94 8.93
N ASN A 96 -0.32 1.94 8.26
CA ASN A 96 -0.18 3.34 8.62
C ASN A 96 -1.57 3.98 8.77
N LEU A 97 -1.70 4.88 9.73
CA LEU A 97 -2.87 5.72 9.89
C LEU A 97 -2.46 7.18 9.66
N SER A 98 -3.09 7.86 8.71
CA SER A 98 -2.81 9.25 8.38
C SER A 98 -4.00 10.13 8.70
N SER A 99 -3.73 11.31 9.25
CA SER A 99 -4.69 12.37 9.46
C SER A 99 -4.15 13.69 8.88
N SER A 100 -4.94 14.76 8.97
CA SER A 100 -4.49 16.09 8.56
C SER A 100 -3.44 16.71 9.52
N PHE A 101 -3.20 16.11 10.68
CA PHE A 101 -2.34 16.66 11.74
C PHE A 101 -1.26 15.68 12.21
N ASP A 102 -1.35 14.38 11.89
CA ASP A 102 -0.39 13.38 12.35
C ASP A 102 -0.35 12.13 11.46
N LEU A 103 0.74 11.36 11.60
CA LEU A 103 0.98 10.07 10.94
C LEU A 103 1.35 9.01 11.98
N GLY A 104 0.46 8.03 12.16
CA GLY A 104 0.72 6.84 12.97
C GLY A 104 1.36 5.72 12.14
N ARG A 105 2.48 5.18 12.63
CA ARG A 105 3.22 4.10 12.00
C ARG A 105 3.86 3.22 13.07
N ASN A 106 3.98 1.93 12.81
CA ASN A 106 4.79 1.05 13.66
C ASN A 106 6.30 1.25 13.37
N TRP A 107 6.88 2.27 14.00
CA TRP A 107 8.29 2.64 13.80
C TRP A 107 9.27 1.56 14.26
N SER A 108 8.94 0.77 15.30
CA SER A 108 9.79 -0.31 15.79
C SER A 108 10.03 -1.41 14.75
N PHE A 109 9.13 -1.57 13.78
CA PHE A 109 9.33 -2.49 12.66
C PHE A 109 10.65 -2.21 11.91
N TYR A 110 10.99 -0.95 11.72
CA TYR A 110 12.22 -0.55 11.00
C TYR A 110 13.48 -0.71 11.84
N GLU A 111 13.35 -0.73 13.16
CA GLU A 111 14.45 -1.02 14.08
C GLU A 111 14.76 -2.52 14.11
N ASP A 112 13.71 -3.35 14.14
CA ASP A 112 13.83 -4.81 14.15
C ASP A 112 14.26 -5.38 12.79
N PHE A 113 13.90 -4.70 11.71
CA PHE A 113 14.19 -5.10 10.32
C PHE A 113 14.96 -3.98 9.59
N PRO A 114 16.23 -3.74 9.95
CA PRO A 114 17.03 -2.71 9.30
C PRO A 114 17.22 -3.02 7.81
N GLU A 115 17.41 -1.96 7.05
CA GLU A 115 17.66 -2.08 5.61
C GLU A 115 18.92 -2.94 5.36
N ASN A 116 18.79 -4.00 4.57
CA ASN A 116 19.90 -4.90 4.23
C ASN A 116 20.68 -4.43 2.98
N TYR A 117 20.40 -3.22 2.48
CA TYR A 117 21.10 -2.61 1.37
C TYR A 117 22.28 -1.76 1.85
N ASN A 118 23.41 -1.92 1.18
CA ASN A 118 24.61 -1.12 1.43
C ASN A 118 25.12 -0.52 0.12
N ASP A 119 25.00 0.80 -0.02
CA ASP A 119 25.37 1.53 -1.23
C ASP A 119 26.86 1.38 -1.59
N SER A 120 27.75 1.32 -0.59
CA SER A 120 29.19 1.13 -0.84
C SER A 120 29.49 -0.25 -1.40
N ILE A 121 28.81 -1.29 -0.88
CA ILE A 121 28.93 -2.66 -1.41
C ILE A 121 28.31 -2.73 -2.80
N ALA A 122 27.14 -2.12 -3.03
CA ALA A 122 26.53 -2.06 -4.33
C ALA A 122 27.44 -1.40 -5.37
N LYS A 123 28.08 -0.28 -5.04
CA LYS A 123 29.03 0.43 -5.89
C LYS A 123 30.28 -0.41 -6.20
N LEU A 124 30.73 -1.22 -5.24
CA LEU A 124 31.87 -2.13 -5.45
C LEU A 124 31.60 -3.15 -6.57
N TYR A 125 30.39 -3.69 -6.64
CA TYR A 125 29.99 -4.70 -7.62
C TYR A 125 29.46 -4.11 -8.92
N LEU A 126 28.68 -3.03 -8.85
CA LEU A 126 28.01 -2.43 -10.01
C LEU A 126 28.85 -1.36 -10.71
N GLY A 127 29.90 -0.88 -10.04
CA GLY A 127 30.70 0.26 -10.53
C GLY A 127 29.94 1.58 -10.43
N HIS A 128 30.49 2.58 -11.12
CA HIS A 128 29.91 3.94 -11.16
C HIS A 128 29.29 4.29 -12.52
N ASN A 129 29.46 3.45 -13.53
CA ASN A 129 29.06 3.71 -14.91
C ASN A 129 27.66 3.14 -15.20
N TYR A 130 26.67 3.55 -14.45
CA TYR A 130 25.27 3.20 -14.72
C TYR A 130 24.52 4.38 -15.32
N GLN A 131 23.46 4.09 -16.06
CA GLN A 131 22.52 5.07 -16.59
C GLN A 131 21.35 5.25 -15.63
N ILE A 132 20.71 6.42 -15.71
CA ILE A 132 19.57 6.76 -14.86
C ILE A 132 18.39 7.14 -15.75
N ALA A 133 17.25 6.52 -15.50
CA ALA A 133 15.96 6.90 -16.07
C ALA A 133 14.98 7.15 -14.91
N SER A 134 14.99 8.40 -14.38
CA SER A 134 14.24 8.80 -13.18
C SER A 134 14.56 7.90 -11.99
N GLY A 135 13.58 7.18 -11.43
CA GLY A 135 13.77 6.25 -10.29
C GLY A 135 14.47 4.93 -10.61
N LEU A 136 14.91 4.72 -11.85
CA LEU A 136 15.59 3.50 -12.29
C LEU A 136 17.06 3.75 -12.54
N LYS A 137 17.93 2.90 -11.97
CA LYS A 137 19.35 2.81 -12.32
C LYS A 137 19.58 1.51 -13.11
N TYR A 138 20.30 1.57 -14.24
CA TYR A 138 20.52 0.39 -15.06
C TYR A 138 21.89 0.40 -15.72
N VAL A 139 22.42 -0.79 -15.96
CA VAL A 139 23.71 -1.01 -16.60
C VAL A 139 23.70 -2.37 -17.31
N THR A 140 24.48 -2.46 -18.39
CA THR A 140 24.81 -3.74 -19.00
C THR A 140 26.26 -4.07 -18.65
N PHE A 141 26.47 -5.23 -18.05
CA PHE A 141 27.81 -5.74 -17.72
C PHE A 141 28.52 -6.31 -18.95
N ASP A 142 29.84 -6.53 -18.84
CA ASP A 142 30.68 -7.03 -19.92
C ASP A 142 30.28 -8.43 -20.39
N ASP A 143 29.66 -9.21 -19.51
CA ASP A 143 29.10 -10.55 -19.79
C ASP A 143 27.70 -10.51 -20.44
N ASN A 144 27.27 -9.34 -20.88
CA ASN A 144 25.99 -9.08 -21.53
C ASN A 144 24.76 -9.29 -20.63
N ILE A 145 24.92 -9.16 -19.32
CA ILE A 145 23.81 -9.17 -18.37
C ILE A 145 23.30 -7.75 -18.16
N GLY A 146 22.01 -7.52 -18.42
CA GLY A 146 21.32 -6.27 -18.05
C GLY A 146 20.92 -6.28 -16.59
N TYR A 147 21.32 -5.25 -15.83
CA TYR A 147 20.94 -5.04 -14.46
C TYR A 147 20.08 -3.78 -14.33
N VAL A 148 18.98 -3.89 -13.62
CA VAL A 148 18.09 -2.76 -13.31
C VAL A 148 17.83 -2.70 -11.82
N ARG A 149 18.01 -1.53 -11.23
CA ARG A 149 17.61 -1.23 -9.85
C ARG A 149 16.49 -0.22 -9.83
N CYS A 150 15.40 -0.58 -9.15
CA CYS A 150 14.35 0.32 -8.71
C CYS A 150 14.56 0.61 -7.22
N GLU A 151 14.79 1.86 -6.87
CA GLU A 151 15.04 2.24 -5.47
C GLU A 151 13.74 2.48 -4.69
N SER A 152 12.69 2.91 -5.37
CA SER A 152 11.38 3.14 -4.79
C SER A 152 10.29 2.99 -5.85
N PHE A 153 9.10 2.58 -5.41
CA PHE A 153 7.89 2.58 -6.24
C PHE A 153 6.98 3.79 -5.95
N GLU A 154 7.43 4.74 -5.13
CA GLU A 154 6.60 5.87 -4.71
C GLU A 154 6.44 6.91 -5.81
N GLU A 155 7.52 7.26 -6.51
CA GLU A 155 7.50 8.30 -7.55
C GLU A 155 8.51 8.03 -8.67
N GLY A 156 8.28 8.64 -9.83
CA GLY A 156 9.28 8.76 -10.88
C GLY A 156 9.40 7.58 -11.83
N ILE A 157 8.65 6.51 -11.64
CA ILE A 157 8.60 5.38 -12.56
C ILE A 157 7.36 5.50 -13.43
N GLY A 158 7.47 6.23 -14.54
CA GLY A 158 6.43 6.30 -15.55
C GLY A 158 6.77 5.47 -16.78
N ASP A 159 5.81 5.27 -17.68
CA ASP A 159 5.98 4.51 -18.92
C ASP A 159 7.14 5.02 -19.77
N GLY A 160 7.38 6.34 -19.80
CA GLY A 160 8.50 6.94 -20.49
C GLY A 160 9.87 6.52 -19.93
N ASN A 161 9.99 6.38 -18.62
CA ASN A 161 11.22 5.99 -17.95
C ASN A 161 11.54 4.52 -18.19
N VAL A 162 10.52 3.65 -18.13
CA VAL A 162 10.64 2.22 -18.48
C VAL A 162 11.05 2.07 -19.93
N SER A 163 10.45 2.83 -20.86
CA SER A 163 10.79 2.81 -22.28
C SER A 163 12.24 3.22 -22.56
N VAL A 164 12.73 4.29 -21.89
CA VAL A 164 14.13 4.72 -21.99
C VAL A 164 15.10 3.66 -21.48
N MET A 165 14.79 3.04 -20.34
CA MET A 165 15.58 1.95 -19.77
C MET A 165 15.62 0.74 -20.71
N LEU A 166 14.46 0.31 -21.22
CA LEU A 166 14.37 -0.84 -22.14
C LEU A 166 15.14 -0.57 -23.43
N HIS A 167 15.07 0.65 -23.97
CA HIS A 167 15.86 1.03 -25.14
C HIS A 167 17.36 0.95 -24.85
N GLY A 168 17.79 1.46 -23.69
CA GLY A 168 19.19 1.38 -23.27
C GLY A 168 19.70 -0.05 -23.11
N LEU A 169 18.87 -0.94 -22.54
CA LEU A 169 19.19 -2.37 -22.39
C LEU A 169 19.12 -3.14 -23.70
N ALA A 170 18.24 -2.76 -24.63
CA ALA A 170 18.14 -3.38 -25.95
C ALA A 170 19.39 -3.15 -26.82
N MET A 171 20.24 -2.20 -26.46
CA MET A 171 21.56 -1.99 -27.06
C MET A 171 22.60 -3.00 -26.56
N CYS A 172 22.24 -3.88 -25.61
CA CYS A 172 23.05 -5.02 -25.24
C CYS A 172 23.22 -5.91 -26.48
N LYS A 173 24.46 -6.20 -26.85
CA LYS A 173 24.73 -7.02 -28.01
C LYS A 173 24.26 -8.45 -27.74
N GLY A 174 23.26 -8.89 -28.50
CA GLY A 174 22.88 -10.29 -28.55
C GLY A 174 23.99 -11.15 -29.10
#